data_7aa69d57fce24ebe706def3e760a524c
#
_entry.id   7aa69d57fce24ebe706def3e760a524c
#
_cell.length_a   1.000
_cell.length_b   1.000
_cell.length_c   1.000
_cell.angle_alpha   90.00
_cell.angle_beta   90.00
_cell.angle_gamma   90.00
#
_symmetry.space_group_name_H-M   'P 1'
#
loop_
_entity.id
_entity.type
_entity.pdbx_description
1 polymer ?
#
loop_
_entity_poly.entity_id
_entity_poly.type
_entity_poly.pdbx_seq_one_letter_code
_entity_poly.pdbx_strand_id
1 'polypeptide(L)'
;MLEIAILAIVIALIFDFVNGFNDSANSVATVIGTRVLRPLQAVTLSAAANFAGPFIFGVAVATTIAKGIVSPDEITVYMIIGGLAGAIAWSSLCTYFGLPISNSHSLIGGIMGAGIAGLGFEQLVYGGLTKVFAGIIIAPIGGMIFGIALAGAIIVLLAKRRPAIVNRTFGRLQIISSAWFALTHGANDGQKTMGIIVLILFSANLIDEIHMPLWVIFAAAGAMGLGTFFGGYKVIKTLGLKVTRLKPYQGFAAETGGGLMLAVFAILGIPASTTHAITGTIMGAGAARRKRAVRWKVSRQIIFSWVITIPGAAGLGIAFTYIIHLFV
;
A
#
# COMPACT_ATOMS: atom_id res chain seq x y z
N MET A 1 -4.48 -25.14 18.47
CA MET A 1 -3.81 -24.51 17.32
C MET A 1 -4.79 -24.01 16.25
N LEU A 2 -5.78 -24.82 15.81
CA LEU A 2 -6.74 -24.38 14.77
C LEU A 2 -7.52 -23.11 15.16
N GLU A 3 -8.05 -23.02 16.37
CA GLU A 3 -8.81 -21.86 16.84
C GLU A 3 -7.97 -20.57 16.84
N ILE A 4 -6.71 -20.68 17.26
CA ILE A 4 -5.78 -19.54 17.28
C ILE A 4 -5.39 -19.13 15.86
N ALA A 5 -5.21 -20.11 14.95
CA ALA A 5 -4.95 -19.80 13.54
C ALA A 5 -6.15 -19.11 12.90
N ILE A 6 -7.38 -19.53 13.18
CA ILE A 6 -8.59 -18.85 12.71
C ILE A 6 -8.66 -17.41 13.24
N LEU A 7 -8.39 -17.20 14.53
CA LEU A 7 -8.33 -15.86 15.12
C LEU A 7 -7.27 -14.99 14.42
N ALA A 8 -6.07 -15.52 14.20
CA ALA A 8 -4.99 -14.82 13.51
C ALA A 8 -5.37 -14.44 12.07
N ILE A 9 -6.04 -15.35 11.33
CA ILE A 9 -6.54 -15.08 9.98
C ILE A 9 -7.59 -13.97 10.00
N VAL A 10 -8.51 -13.98 10.95
CA VAL A 10 -9.52 -12.91 11.10
C VAL A 10 -8.82 -11.56 11.36
N ILE A 11 -7.80 -11.53 12.24
CA ILE A 11 -7.02 -10.31 12.51
C ILE A 11 -6.25 -9.86 11.25
N ALA A 12 -5.70 -10.80 10.47
CA ALA A 12 -5.05 -10.47 9.19
C ALA A 12 -6.03 -9.86 8.17
N LEU A 13 -7.26 -10.38 8.09
CA LEU A 13 -8.30 -9.80 7.23
C LEU A 13 -8.79 -8.43 7.74
N ILE A 14 -8.85 -8.22 9.06
CA ILE A 14 -9.10 -6.89 9.65
C ILE A 14 -7.97 -5.93 9.28
N PHE A 15 -6.71 -6.36 9.34
CA PHE A 15 -5.58 -5.55 8.89
C PHE A 15 -5.75 -5.16 7.42
N ASP A 16 -6.13 -6.12 6.55
CA ASP A 16 -6.29 -5.85 5.11
C ASP A 16 -7.47 -4.91 4.82
N PHE A 17 -8.56 -5.03 5.57
CA PHE A 17 -9.66 -4.06 5.54
C PHE A 17 -9.17 -2.65 5.92
N VAL A 18 -8.42 -2.51 7.02
CA VAL A 18 -7.82 -1.23 7.46
C VAL A 18 -6.84 -0.71 6.41
N ASN A 19 -6.05 -1.59 5.81
CA ASN A 19 -5.17 -1.26 4.70
C ASN A 19 -5.96 -0.67 3.51
N GLY A 20 -6.97 -1.38 3.03
CA GLY A 20 -7.84 -0.90 1.95
C GLY A 20 -8.53 0.42 2.28
N PHE A 21 -9.01 0.59 3.53
CA PHE A 21 -9.64 1.81 4.02
C PHE A 21 -8.68 3.01 3.98
N ASN A 22 -7.45 2.86 4.45
CA ASN A 22 -6.43 3.91 4.45
C ASN A 22 -5.94 4.21 3.04
N ASP A 23 -5.61 3.17 2.30
CA ASP A 23 -4.96 3.24 1.00
C ASP A 23 -5.96 3.42 -0.16
N SER A 24 -7.28 3.47 0.12
CA SER A 24 -8.27 3.99 -0.83
C SER A 24 -7.83 5.34 -1.39
N ALA A 25 -7.21 6.19 -0.55
CA ALA A 25 -6.67 7.47 -0.94
C ALA A 25 -5.63 7.38 -2.07
N ASN A 26 -4.83 6.33 -2.11
CA ASN A 26 -3.81 6.13 -3.13
C ASN A 26 -4.42 6.01 -4.52
N SER A 27 -5.55 5.31 -4.62
CA SER A 27 -6.22 5.03 -5.88
C SER A 27 -7.20 6.13 -6.32
N VAL A 28 -7.81 6.87 -5.37
CA VAL A 28 -8.90 7.80 -5.72
C VAL A 28 -8.58 9.28 -5.53
N ALA A 29 -7.51 9.63 -4.78
CA ALA A 29 -7.24 11.02 -4.43
C ALA A 29 -7.00 11.92 -5.66
N THR A 30 -6.36 11.40 -6.68
CA THR A 30 -6.08 12.10 -7.93
C THR A 30 -7.35 12.37 -8.74
N VAL A 31 -8.17 11.34 -8.98
CA VAL A 31 -9.39 11.43 -9.80
C VAL A 31 -10.49 12.24 -9.11
N ILE A 32 -10.55 12.23 -7.77
CA ILE A 32 -11.41 13.11 -6.97
C ILE A 32 -10.85 14.53 -6.95
N GLY A 33 -9.53 14.68 -6.75
CA GLY A 33 -8.85 15.98 -6.70
C GLY A 33 -8.94 16.78 -8.00
N THR A 34 -8.94 16.09 -9.14
CA THR A 34 -9.16 16.67 -10.47
C THR A 34 -10.65 16.87 -10.82
N ARG A 35 -11.56 16.38 -9.99
CA ARG A 35 -13.03 16.41 -10.17
C ARG A 35 -13.52 15.63 -11.40
N VAL A 36 -12.80 14.59 -11.80
CA VAL A 36 -13.19 13.72 -12.92
C VAL A 36 -14.28 12.75 -12.49
N LEU A 37 -14.17 12.17 -11.29
CA LEU A 37 -15.19 11.32 -10.69
C LEU A 37 -15.69 11.91 -9.36
N ARG A 38 -16.96 11.61 -9.06
CA ARG A 38 -17.52 11.85 -7.72
C ARG A 38 -16.94 10.83 -6.73
N PRO A 39 -16.86 11.14 -5.43
CA PRO A 39 -16.24 10.24 -4.44
C PRO A 39 -16.77 8.80 -4.49
N LEU A 40 -18.10 8.61 -4.51
CA LEU A 40 -18.69 7.27 -4.56
C LEU A 40 -18.30 6.50 -5.83
N GLN A 41 -18.32 7.16 -6.98
CA GLN A 41 -17.91 6.54 -8.25
C GLN A 41 -16.44 6.11 -8.23
N ALA A 42 -15.59 6.98 -7.66
CA ALA A 42 -14.15 6.71 -7.55
C ALA A 42 -13.87 5.52 -6.63
N VAL A 43 -14.46 5.46 -5.43
CA VAL A 43 -14.22 4.35 -4.49
C VAL A 43 -14.82 3.04 -5.00
N THR A 44 -15.99 3.06 -5.68
CA THR A 44 -16.58 1.85 -6.28
C THR A 44 -15.69 1.29 -7.39
N LEU A 45 -15.21 2.15 -8.31
CA LEU A 45 -14.29 1.75 -9.38
C LEU A 45 -12.99 1.18 -8.80
N SER A 46 -12.44 1.86 -7.80
CA SER A 46 -11.20 1.46 -7.15
C SER A 46 -11.34 0.15 -6.38
N ALA A 47 -12.45 -0.04 -5.64
CA ALA A 47 -12.71 -1.27 -4.90
C ALA A 47 -12.81 -2.49 -5.82
N ALA A 48 -13.53 -2.36 -6.93
CA ALA A 48 -13.64 -3.42 -7.92
C ALA A 48 -12.29 -3.74 -8.59
N ALA A 49 -11.50 -2.72 -8.93
CA ALA A 49 -10.19 -2.89 -9.52
C ALA A 49 -9.18 -3.49 -8.52
N ASN A 50 -9.18 -3.04 -7.26
CA ASN A 50 -8.35 -3.60 -6.19
C ASN A 50 -8.65 -5.08 -5.96
N PHE A 51 -9.93 -5.45 -5.94
CA PHE A 51 -10.34 -6.86 -5.83
C PHE A 51 -9.79 -7.71 -6.99
N ALA A 52 -9.85 -7.19 -8.22
CA ALA A 52 -9.41 -7.92 -9.41
C ALA A 52 -7.86 -8.06 -9.52
N GLY A 53 -7.10 -7.13 -8.92
CA GLY A 53 -5.65 -7.04 -9.07
C GLY A 53 -4.88 -8.34 -8.83
N PRO A 54 -5.04 -9.01 -7.68
CA PRO A 54 -4.30 -10.24 -7.35
C PRO A 54 -4.52 -11.38 -8.32
N PHE A 55 -5.70 -11.48 -8.93
CA PHE A 55 -6.01 -12.53 -9.91
C PHE A 55 -5.28 -12.35 -11.24
N ILE A 56 -4.80 -11.13 -11.54
CA ILE A 56 -4.13 -10.80 -12.81
C ILE A 56 -2.60 -10.86 -12.67
N PHE A 57 -2.05 -10.38 -11.55
CA PHE A 57 -0.60 -10.23 -11.37
C PHE A 57 0.07 -11.39 -10.61
N GLY A 58 -0.70 -12.38 -10.17
CA GLY A 58 -0.17 -13.55 -9.44
C GLY A 58 0.16 -13.24 -7.98
N VAL A 59 1.03 -14.06 -7.36
CA VAL A 59 1.26 -14.10 -5.90
C VAL A 59 2.74 -13.94 -5.47
N ALA A 60 3.59 -13.38 -6.34
CA ALA A 60 5.03 -13.27 -6.09
C ALA A 60 5.36 -12.40 -4.86
N VAL A 61 4.63 -11.30 -4.63
CA VAL A 61 4.79 -10.46 -3.45
C VAL A 61 4.38 -11.21 -2.18
N ALA A 62 3.29 -12.00 -2.24
CA ALA A 62 2.84 -12.79 -1.10
C ALA A 62 3.91 -13.79 -0.64
N THR A 63 4.57 -14.47 -1.57
CA THR A 63 5.67 -15.39 -1.26
C THR A 63 6.85 -14.65 -0.61
N THR A 64 7.17 -13.46 -1.09
CA THR A 64 8.24 -12.64 -0.49
C THR A 64 7.88 -12.21 0.95
N ILE A 65 6.63 -11.87 1.23
CA ILE A 65 6.19 -11.51 2.58
C ILE A 65 6.21 -12.72 3.50
N ALA A 66 5.70 -13.88 3.05
CA ALA A 66 5.66 -15.09 3.87
C ALA A 66 7.05 -15.59 4.29
N LYS A 67 8.07 -15.39 3.46
CA LYS A 67 9.44 -15.92 3.68
C LYS A 67 10.48 -14.85 4.01
N GLY A 68 10.15 -13.56 3.89
CA GLY A 68 11.17 -12.52 3.79
C GLY A 68 11.27 -11.54 4.97
N ILE A 69 10.51 -11.70 6.05
CA ILE A 69 10.55 -10.77 7.20
C ILE A 69 11.20 -11.43 8.41
N VAL A 70 10.65 -12.54 8.87
CA VAL A 70 11.13 -13.37 9.98
C VAL A 70 11.20 -14.80 9.48
N SER A 71 12.08 -15.64 10.07
CA SER A 71 12.18 -17.05 9.72
C SER A 71 10.82 -17.75 9.88
N PRO A 72 10.26 -18.35 8.80
CA PRO A 72 8.94 -18.99 8.88
C PRO A 72 8.91 -20.19 9.84
N ASP A 73 10.03 -20.89 10.01
CA ASP A 73 10.14 -22.07 10.84
C ASP A 73 10.16 -21.73 12.35
N GLU A 74 10.49 -20.49 12.69
CA GLU A 74 10.67 -20.03 14.07
C GLU A 74 9.50 -19.15 14.56
N ILE A 75 8.84 -18.42 13.66
CA ILE A 75 7.78 -17.50 14.04
C ILE A 75 6.52 -18.25 14.47
N THR A 76 5.95 -17.88 15.61
CA THR A 76 4.71 -18.48 16.11
C THR A 76 3.48 -17.68 15.71
N VAL A 77 2.31 -18.32 15.71
CA VAL A 77 1.02 -17.66 15.44
C VAL A 77 0.76 -16.50 16.41
N TYR A 78 1.16 -16.64 17.68
CA TYR A 78 1.03 -15.59 18.69
C TYR A 78 1.85 -14.34 18.38
N MET A 79 3.08 -14.53 17.89
CA MET A 79 3.93 -13.41 17.42
C MET A 79 3.28 -12.70 16.22
N ILE A 80 2.72 -13.48 15.27
CA ILE A 80 2.03 -12.89 14.11
C ILE A 80 0.83 -12.06 14.56
N ILE A 81 0.04 -12.54 15.53
CA ILE A 81 -1.08 -11.78 16.13
C ILE A 81 -0.57 -10.47 16.76
N GLY A 82 0.51 -10.52 17.54
CA GLY A 82 1.12 -9.33 18.15
C GLY A 82 1.59 -8.31 17.11
N GLY A 83 2.25 -8.79 16.06
CA GLY A 83 2.71 -7.94 14.95
C GLY A 83 1.57 -7.30 14.17
N LEU A 84 0.52 -8.07 13.87
CA LEU A 84 -0.69 -7.56 13.21
C LEU A 84 -1.43 -6.53 14.08
N ALA A 85 -1.58 -6.79 15.39
CA ALA A 85 -2.18 -5.85 16.32
C ALA A 85 -1.41 -4.53 16.36
N GLY A 86 -0.08 -4.59 16.39
CA GLY A 86 0.79 -3.41 16.30
C GLY A 86 0.61 -2.64 15.00
N ALA A 87 0.56 -3.35 13.88
CA ALA A 87 0.34 -2.74 12.55
C ALA A 87 -1.03 -2.07 12.44
N ILE A 88 -2.10 -2.72 12.92
CA ILE A 88 -3.47 -2.18 12.93
C ILE A 88 -3.54 -0.93 13.80
N ALA A 89 -2.99 -0.99 15.03
CA ALA A 89 -3.00 0.12 15.96
C ALA A 89 -2.27 1.34 15.38
N TRP A 90 -1.07 1.17 14.83
CA TRP A 90 -0.30 2.24 14.19
C TRP A 90 -1.03 2.83 12.99
N SER A 91 -1.51 1.98 12.08
CA SER A 91 -2.23 2.41 10.88
C SER A 91 -3.50 3.18 11.22
N SER A 92 -4.28 2.69 12.19
CA SER A 92 -5.51 3.34 12.64
C SER A 92 -5.24 4.70 13.27
N LEU A 93 -4.22 4.81 14.13
CA LEU A 93 -3.79 6.06 14.74
C LEU A 93 -3.42 7.10 13.68
N CYS A 94 -2.58 6.73 12.71
CA CYS A 94 -2.15 7.63 11.65
C CYS A 94 -3.32 8.08 10.75
N THR A 95 -4.26 7.17 10.45
CA THR A 95 -5.46 7.49 9.70
C THR A 95 -6.36 8.48 10.43
N TYR A 96 -6.51 8.30 11.73
CA TYR A 96 -7.28 9.24 12.56
C TYR A 96 -6.76 10.67 12.42
N PHE A 97 -5.43 10.85 12.33
CA PHE A 97 -4.79 12.14 12.07
C PHE A 97 -4.75 12.54 10.60
N GLY A 98 -5.19 11.67 9.67
CA GLY A 98 -5.18 11.92 8.22
C GLY A 98 -3.77 11.97 7.64
N LEU A 99 -2.83 11.22 8.23
CA LEU A 99 -1.46 11.07 7.77
C LEU A 99 -1.39 9.95 6.74
N PRO A 100 -0.95 10.22 5.49
CA PRO A 100 -0.75 9.18 4.49
C PRO A 100 0.56 8.43 4.80
N ILE A 101 0.43 7.35 5.54
CA ILE A 101 1.51 6.42 5.85
C ILE A 101 1.54 5.27 4.85
N SER A 102 2.51 4.38 4.99
CA SER A 102 2.56 3.10 4.28
C SER A 102 2.08 1.98 5.20
N ASN A 103 0.92 1.42 4.91
CA ASN A 103 0.43 0.24 5.63
C ASN A 103 1.34 -0.98 5.44
N SER A 104 2.04 -1.07 4.30
CA SER A 104 3.11 -2.07 4.10
C SER A 104 4.21 -1.95 5.14
N HIS A 105 4.65 -0.72 5.45
CA HIS A 105 5.66 -0.48 6.47
C HIS A 105 5.14 -0.76 7.87
N SER A 106 3.84 -0.48 8.12
CA SER A 106 3.21 -0.84 9.39
C SER A 106 3.18 -2.35 9.59
N LEU A 107 2.81 -3.12 8.54
CA LEU A 107 2.81 -4.58 8.58
C LEU A 107 4.22 -5.13 8.83
N ILE A 108 5.18 -4.71 8.01
CA ILE A 108 6.56 -5.18 8.10
C ILE A 108 7.18 -4.79 9.44
N GLY A 109 6.97 -3.55 9.89
CA GLY A 109 7.42 -3.09 11.20
C GLY A 109 6.81 -3.91 12.34
N GLY A 110 5.49 -4.11 12.32
CA GLY A 110 4.79 -4.90 13.33
C GLY A 110 5.27 -6.33 13.43
N ILE A 111 5.38 -7.05 12.30
CA ILE A 111 5.87 -8.44 12.25
C ILE A 111 7.35 -8.52 12.65
N MET A 112 8.18 -7.58 12.17
CA MET A 112 9.58 -7.48 12.57
C MET A 112 9.72 -7.24 14.07
N GLY A 113 8.92 -6.33 14.63
CA GLY A 113 8.90 -6.06 16.07
C GLY A 113 8.49 -7.28 16.89
N ALA A 114 7.47 -8.00 16.46
CA ALA A 114 7.02 -9.24 17.10
C ALA A 114 8.10 -10.34 17.04
N GLY A 115 8.77 -10.49 15.89
CA GLY A 115 9.90 -11.41 15.74
C GLY A 115 11.07 -11.05 16.67
N ILE A 116 11.42 -9.77 16.78
CA ILE A 116 12.48 -9.30 17.71
C ILE A 116 12.10 -9.61 19.15
N ALA A 117 10.85 -9.41 19.55
CA ALA A 117 10.38 -9.65 20.92
C ALA A 117 10.42 -11.12 21.31
N GLY A 118 10.08 -12.03 20.39
CA GLY A 118 10.00 -13.46 20.68
C GLY A 118 11.28 -14.26 20.36
N LEU A 119 12.04 -13.83 19.35
CA LEU A 119 13.15 -14.61 18.77
C LEU A 119 14.49 -13.87 18.75
N GLY A 120 14.47 -12.54 18.99
CA GLY A 120 15.67 -11.71 18.84
C GLY A 120 15.94 -11.29 17.39
N PHE A 121 17.03 -10.55 17.21
CA PHE A 121 17.41 -9.99 15.90
C PHE A 121 17.95 -11.04 14.92
N GLU A 122 18.42 -12.16 15.42
CA GLU A 122 19.11 -13.19 14.62
C GLU A 122 18.17 -13.90 13.65
N GLN A 123 16.87 -13.97 13.97
CA GLN A 123 15.85 -14.64 13.16
C GLN A 123 15.21 -13.72 12.12
N LEU A 124 15.70 -12.49 11.97
CA LEU A 124 15.26 -11.60 10.91
C LEU A 124 15.87 -12.01 9.57
N VAL A 125 15.04 -12.06 8.53
CA VAL A 125 15.48 -12.42 7.17
C VAL A 125 16.02 -11.16 6.46
N TYR A 126 17.31 -10.88 6.65
CA TYR A 126 17.94 -9.67 6.11
C TYR A 126 17.84 -9.54 4.59
N GLY A 127 17.87 -10.67 3.84
CA GLY A 127 17.70 -10.66 2.38
C GLY A 127 16.32 -10.17 1.92
N GLY A 128 15.26 -10.49 2.67
CA GLY A 128 13.92 -9.96 2.41
C GLY A 128 13.78 -8.51 2.85
N LEU A 129 14.30 -8.18 4.03
CA LEU A 129 14.28 -6.81 4.54
C LEU A 129 15.02 -5.83 3.62
N THR A 130 16.15 -6.23 3.04
CA THR A 130 16.87 -5.36 2.06
C THR A 130 16.03 -5.06 0.84
N LYS A 131 15.23 -6.02 0.31
CA LYS A 131 14.28 -5.77 -0.79
C LYS A 131 13.21 -4.75 -0.38
N VAL A 132 12.70 -4.86 0.85
CA VAL A 132 11.74 -3.91 1.41
C VAL A 132 12.34 -2.51 1.50
N PHE A 133 13.51 -2.38 2.13
CA PHE A 133 14.19 -1.08 2.27
C PHE A 133 14.55 -0.45 0.93
N ALA A 134 15.00 -1.26 -0.03
CA ALA A 134 15.21 -0.79 -1.40
C ALA A 134 13.91 -0.26 -2.02
N GLY A 135 12.79 -0.98 -1.86
CA GLY A 135 11.47 -0.54 -2.31
C GLY A 135 11.01 0.78 -1.68
N ILE A 136 11.33 1.02 -0.40
CA ILE A 136 11.03 2.27 0.31
C ILE A 136 11.67 3.49 -0.36
N ILE A 137 12.90 3.34 -0.84
CA ILE A 137 13.68 4.41 -1.47
C ILE A 137 13.31 4.54 -2.96
N ILE A 138 13.22 3.41 -3.66
CA ILE A 138 12.99 3.38 -5.11
C ILE A 138 11.57 3.88 -5.44
N ALA A 139 10.56 3.51 -4.63
CA ALA A 139 9.17 3.85 -4.93
C ALA A 139 8.89 5.36 -5.01
N PRO A 140 9.25 6.22 -4.04
CA PRO A 140 8.97 7.66 -4.14
C PRO A 140 9.85 8.37 -5.18
N ILE A 141 11.12 7.97 -5.31
CA ILE A 141 12.06 8.59 -6.26
C ILE A 141 11.67 8.21 -7.68
N GLY A 142 11.50 6.93 -7.97
CA GLY A 142 11.04 6.43 -9.26
C GLY A 142 9.67 7.01 -9.62
N GLY A 143 8.73 7.03 -8.66
CA GLY A 143 7.44 7.67 -8.83
C GLY A 143 7.57 9.14 -9.24
N MET A 144 8.42 9.91 -8.58
CA MET A 144 8.64 11.31 -8.92
C MET A 144 9.22 11.48 -10.33
N ILE A 145 10.17 10.63 -10.73
CA ILE A 145 10.76 10.64 -12.07
C ILE A 145 9.69 10.31 -13.12
N PHE A 146 8.91 9.23 -12.93
CA PHE A 146 7.82 8.87 -13.84
C PHE A 146 6.76 9.97 -13.94
N GLY A 147 6.37 10.57 -12.81
CA GLY A 147 5.42 11.67 -12.78
C GLY A 147 5.91 12.89 -13.55
N ILE A 148 7.19 13.29 -13.39
CA ILE A 148 7.81 14.38 -14.15
C ILE A 148 7.86 14.03 -15.64
N ALA A 149 8.33 12.84 -16.00
CA ALA A 149 8.53 12.43 -17.38
C ALA A 149 7.21 12.39 -18.15
N LEU A 150 6.18 11.71 -17.62
CA LEU A 150 4.89 11.58 -18.29
C LEU A 150 4.13 12.90 -18.35
N ALA A 151 4.04 13.65 -17.26
CA ALA A 151 3.39 14.96 -17.28
C ALA A 151 4.15 15.96 -18.17
N GLY A 152 5.48 15.93 -18.13
CA GLY A 152 6.34 16.73 -18.99
C GLY A 152 6.16 16.41 -20.47
N ALA A 153 6.14 15.12 -20.83
CA ALA A 153 5.88 14.69 -22.20
C ALA A 153 4.50 15.19 -22.70
N ILE A 154 3.45 15.05 -21.89
CA ILE A 154 2.12 15.55 -22.24
C ILE A 154 2.14 17.08 -22.45
N ILE A 155 2.82 17.82 -21.59
CA ILE A 155 2.96 19.29 -21.72
C ILE A 155 3.63 19.66 -23.04
N VAL A 156 4.73 19.01 -23.39
CA VAL A 156 5.49 19.30 -24.62
C VAL A 156 4.71 18.88 -25.87
N LEU A 157 4.21 17.66 -25.91
CA LEU A 157 3.50 17.13 -27.08
C LEU A 157 2.19 17.87 -27.39
N LEU A 158 1.52 18.38 -26.36
CA LEU A 158 0.23 19.05 -26.49
C LEU A 158 0.30 20.56 -26.26
N ALA A 159 1.50 21.14 -26.28
CA ALA A 159 1.71 22.59 -26.04
C ALA A 159 0.89 23.50 -26.97
N LYS A 160 0.67 23.06 -28.21
CA LYS A 160 -0.10 23.78 -29.22
C LYS A 160 -1.62 23.53 -29.17
N ARG A 161 -2.09 22.64 -28.33
CA ARG A 161 -3.52 22.29 -28.22
C ARG A 161 -4.22 23.18 -27.18
N ARG A 162 -5.50 23.48 -27.43
CA ARG A 162 -6.34 24.25 -26.51
C ARG A 162 -6.44 23.54 -25.16
N PRO A 163 -6.16 24.20 -24.01
CA PRO A 163 -6.21 23.57 -22.68
C PRO A 163 -7.52 22.90 -22.33
N ALA A 164 -8.67 23.42 -22.84
CA ALA A 164 -9.98 22.83 -22.62
C ALA A 164 -10.10 21.43 -23.26
N ILE A 165 -9.57 21.27 -24.49
CA ILE A 165 -9.57 19.98 -25.19
C ILE A 165 -8.69 18.99 -24.44
N VAL A 166 -7.47 19.39 -24.07
CA VAL A 166 -6.55 18.54 -23.30
C VAL A 166 -7.19 18.07 -22.00
N ASN A 167 -7.75 18.98 -21.19
CA ASN A 167 -8.38 18.60 -19.94
C ASN A 167 -9.60 17.67 -20.12
N ARG A 168 -10.41 17.89 -21.17
CA ARG A 168 -11.57 17.02 -21.45
C ARG A 168 -11.14 15.60 -21.88
N THR A 169 -10.13 15.51 -22.76
CA THR A 169 -9.62 14.21 -23.23
C THR A 169 -8.96 13.45 -22.08
N PHE A 170 -8.06 14.11 -21.35
CA PHE A 170 -7.38 13.48 -20.23
C PHE A 170 -8.29 13.23 -19.02
N GLY A 171 -9.41 13.94 -18.87
CA GLY A 171 -10.44 13.61 -17.90
C GLY A 171 -11.05 12.23 -18.15
N ARG A 172 -11.29 11.86 -19.42
CA ARG A 172 -11.78 10.51 -19.78
C ARG A 172 -10.69 9.45 -19.62
N LEU A 173 -9.47 9.73 -20.07
CA LEU A 173 -8.32 8.82 -19.93
C LEU A 173 -7.95 8.60 -18.47
N GLN A 174 -8.18 9.58 -17.60
CA GLN A 174 -7.90 9.47 -16.17
C GLN A 174 -8.81 8.46 -15.48
N ILE A 175 -10.01 8.20 -15.97
CA ILE A 175 -10.85 7.12 -15.44
C ILE A 175 -10.16 5.77 -15.66
N ILE A 176 -9.58 5.57 -16.85
CA ILE A 176 -8.87 4.33 -17.19
C ILE A 176 -7.57 4.21 -16.37
N SER A 177 -6.79 5.30 -16.26
CA SER A 177 -5.55 5.26 -15.47
C SER A 177 -5.82 5.09 -13.97
N SER A 178 -6.93 5.60 -13.45
CA SER A 178 -7.34 5.38 -12.06
C SER A 178 -7.70 3.92 -11.81
N ALA A 179 -8.45 3.28 -12.72
CA ALA A 179 -8.73 1.85 -12.66
C ALA A 179 -7.46 1.00 -12.78
N TRP A 180 -6.55 1.36 -13.70
CA TRP A 180 -5.25 0.73 -13.85
C TRP A 180 -4.40 0.82 -12.57
N PHE A 181 -4.30 2.04 -11.98
CA PHE A 181 -3.57 2.21 -10.73
C PHE A 181 -4.19 1.40 -9.59
N ALA A 182 -5.52 1.42 -9.45
CA ALA A 182 -6.22 0.64 -8.44
C ALA A 182 -5.98 -0.86 -8.60
N LEU A 183 -5.99 -1.37 -9.82
CA LEU A 183 -5.73 -2.78 -10.13
C LEU A 183 -4.30 -3.20 -9.72
N THR A 184 -3.30 -2.42 -10.06
CA THR A 184 -1.90 -2.68 -9.67
C THR A 184 -1.65 -2.45 -8.18
N HIS A 185 -2.39 -1.53 -7.57
CA HIS A 185 -2.40 -1.30 -6.13
C HIS A 185 -2.93 -2.52 -5.38
N GLY A 186 -4.10 -3.04 -5.77
CA GLY A 186 -4.68 -4.26 -5.19
C GLY A 186 -3.76 -5.48 -5.35
N ALA A 187 -3.12 -5.60 -6.52
CA ALA A 187 -2.14 -6.65 -6.77
C ALA A 187 -0.94 -6.60 -5.83
N ASN A 188 -0.49 -5.42 -5.42
CA ASN A 188 0.62 -5.29 -4.47
C ASN A 188 0.18 -5.45 -3.02
N ASP A 189 -0.86 -4.74 -2.62
CA ASP A 189 -1.21 -4.62 -1.21
C ASP A 189 -2.00 -5.83 -0.69
N GLY A 190 -2.95 -6.36 -1.45
CA GLY A 190 -3.68 -7.57 -1.08
C GLY A 190 -2.75 -8.79 -0.93
N GLN A 191 -1.71 -8.90 -1.77
CA GLN A 191 -0.74 -9.99 -1.67
C GLN A 191 0.04 -9.99 -0.35
N LYS A 192 0.20 -8.86 0.34
CA LYS A 192 0.92 -8.81 1.62
C LYS A 192 0.15 -9.55 2.70
N THR A 193 -1.16 -9.33 2.78
CA THR A 193 -2.03 -10.07 3.71
C THR A 193 -2.15 -11.52 3.33
N MET A 194 -2.20 -11.85 2.04
CA MET A 194 -2.14 -13.24 1.57
C MET A 194 -0.88 -13.95 2.10
N GLY A 195 0.28 -13.28 2.01
CA GLY A 195 1.54 -13.82 2.53
C GLY A 195 1.49 -14.07 4.04
N ILE A 196 0.90 -13.16 4.81
CA ILE A 196 0.72 -13.34 6.25
C ILE A 196 -0.25 -14.48 6.57
N ILE A 197 -1.38 -14.62 5.85
CA ILE A 197 -2.31 -15.73 6.07
C ILE A 197 -1.63 -17.08 5.79
N VAL A 198 -0.85 -17.19 4.72
CA VAL A 198 -0.08 -18.40 4.43
C VAL A 198 0.96 -18.66 5.50
N LEU A 199 1.64 -17.64 6.02
CA LEU A 199 2.57 -17.76 7.13
C LEU A 199 1.87 -18.25 8.41
N ILE A 200 0.65 -17.77 8.71
CA ILE A 200 -0.17 -18.27 9.81
C ILE A 200 -0.51 -19.75 9.64
N LEU A 201 -0.95 -20.15 8.44
CA LEU A 201 -1.27 -21.55 8.14
C LEU A 201 -0.05 -22.46 8.31
N PHE A 202 1.11 -22.03 7.84
CA PHE A 202 2.38 -22.74 7.96
C PHE A 202 2.82 -22.84 9.43
N SER A 203 2.86 -21.73 10.17
CA SER A 203 3.24 -21.72 11.60
C SER A 203 2.29 -22.51 12.49
N ALA A 204 1.03 -22.70 12.07
CA ALA A 204 0.05 -23.52 12.75
C ALA A 204 0.11 -25.01 12.38
N ASN A 205 1.02 -25.42 11.49
CA ASN A 205 1.13 -26.76 10.91
C ASN A 205 -0.16 -27.23 10.21
N LEU A 206 -0.86 -26.27 9.54
CA LEU A 206 -2.07 -26.56 8.75
C LEU A 206 -1.74 -26.76 7.26
N ILE A 207 -0.54 -26.39 6.85
CA ILE A 207 0.05 -26.65 5.52
C ILE A 207 1.53 -27.01 5.71
N ASP A 208 2.03 -27.98 4.92
CA ASP A 208 3.42 -28.46 5.00
C ASP A 208 4.37 -27.57 4.19
N GLU A 209 3.85 -26.88 3.18
CA GLU A 209 4.64 -26.01 2.30
C GLU A 209 3.96 -24.65 2.12
N ILE A 210 4.78 -23.59 1.95
CA ILE A 210 4.29 -22.25 1.67
C ILE A 210 3.79 -22.19 0.22
N HIS A 211 2.49 -22.46 0.04
CA HIS A 211 1.76 -22.31 -1.21
C HIS A 211 0.52 -21.42 -1.00
N MET A 212 -0.05 -20.89 -2.08
CA MET A 212 -1.16 -19.92 -2.01
C MET A 212 -2.50 -20.58 -2.33
N PRO A 213 -3.33 -20.95 -1.32
CA PRO A 213 -4.66 -21.45 -1.56
C PRO A 213 -5.56 -20.40 -2.20
N LEU A 214 -6.43 -20.80 -3.12
CA LEU A 214 -7.32 -19.89 -3.84
C LEU A 214 -8.26 -19.10 -2.92
N TRP A 215 -8.76 -19.71 -1.85
CA TRP A 215 -9.62 -19.03 -0.89
C TRP A 215 -8.92 -17.86 -0.18
N VAL A 216 -7.60 -17.95 0.04
CA VAL A 216 -6.81 -16.86 0.64
C VAL A 216 -6.81 -15.65 -0.28
N ILE A 217 -6.69 -15.87 -1.60
CA ILE A 217 -6.73 -14.79 -2.59
C ILE A 217 -8.10 -14.09 -2.54
N PHE A 218 -9.19 -14.86 -2.54
CA PHE A 218 -10.55 -14.28 -2.45
C PHE A 218 -10.79 -13.54 -1.14
N ALA A 219 -10.37 -14.12 0.00
CA ALA A 219 -10.58 -13.52 1.31
C ALA A 219 -9.83 -12.18 1.45
N ALA A 220 -8.54 -12.15 1.10
CA ALA A 220 -7.73 -10.94 1.18
C ALA A 220 -8.19 -9.89 0.15
N ALA A 221 -8.39 -10.26 -1.12
CA ALA A 221 -8.90 -9.35 -2.14
C ALA A 221 -10.26 -8.75 -1.74
N GLY A 222 -11.14 -9.56 -1.13
CA GLY A 222 -12.43 -9.14 -0.61
C GLY A 222 -12.31 -8.14 0.53
N ALA A 223 -11.49 -8.44 1.53
CA ALA A 223 -11.26 -7.56 2.69
C ALA A 223 -10.70 -6.20 2.25
N MET A 224 -9.69 -6.21 1.37
CA MET A 224 -9.09 -5.00 0.82
C MET A 224 -10.08 -4.19 -0.03
N GLY A 225 -10.83 -4.86 -0.91
CA GLY A 225 -11.86 -4.22 -1.75
C GLY A 225 -12.94 -3.54 -0.90
N LEU A 226 -13.45 -4.23 0.12
CA LEU A 226 -14.41 -3.67 1.07
C LEU A 226 -13.82 -2.46 1.82
N GLY A 227 -12.60 -2.57 2.34
CA GLY A 227 -11.91 -1.46 2.98
C GLY A 227 -11.82 -0.23 2.06
N THR A 228 -11.41 -0.46 0.79
CA THR A 228 -11.33 0.61 -0.22
C THR A 228 -12.68 1.28 -0.48
N PHE A 229 -13.77 0.51 -0.52
CA PHE A 229 -15.12 1.05 -0.75
C PHE A 229 -15.55 2.02 0.35
N PHE A 230 -15.26 1.70 1.62
CA PHE A 230 -15.58 2.59 2.74
C PHE A 230 -14.66 3.82 2.85
N GLY A 231 -13.43 3.72 2.37
CA GLY A 231 -12.48 4.79 2.12
C GLY A 231 -12.10 5.72 3.28
N GLY A 232 -10.83 6.08 3.39
CA GLY A 232 -10.29 7.01 4.37
C GLY A 232 -10.36 8.47 3.94
N TYR A 233 -11.49 9.14 4.03
CA TYR A 233 -11.73 10.51 3.51
C TYR A 233 -10.70 11.56 3.99
N LYS A 234 -10.16 11.47 5.21
CA LYS A 234 -9.13 12.41 5.70
C LYS A 234 -7.83 12.29 4.90
N VAL A 235 -7.41 11.06 4.59
CA VAL A 235 -6.21 10.78 3.80
C VAL A 235 -6.42 11.16 2.34
N ILE A 236 -7.60 10.86 1.76
CA ILE A 236 -8.00 11.28 0.40
C ILE A 236 -7.86 12.80 0.26
N LYS A 237 -8.35 13.57 1.23
CA LYS A 237 -8.22 15.03 1.24
C LYS A 237 -6.76 15.49 1.29
N THR A 238 -5.91 14.79 2.03
CA THR A 238 -4.50 15.14 2.16
C THR A 238 -3.76 14.92 0.84
N LEU A 239 -3.87 13.76 0.23
CA LEU A 239 -3.19 13.43 -1.03
C LEU A 239 -3.76 14.19 -2.23
N GLY A 240 -5.10 14.25 -2.34
CA GLY A 240 -5.76 14.84 -3.51
C GLY A 240 -5.77 16.36 -3.55
N LEU A 241 -5.70 17.05 -2.39
CA LEU A 241 -5.88 18.50 -2.34
C LEU A 241 -4.76 19.25 -1.61
N LYS A 242 -4.04 18.60 -0.66
CA LYS A 242 -3.04 19.29 0.15
C LYS A 242 -1.63 19.22 -0.43
N VAL A 243 -1.25 18.16 -1.18
CA VAL A 243 0.09 18.01 -1.77
C VAL A 243 0.26 18.95 -2.95
N THR A 244 -0.63 18.87 -3.94
CA THR A 244 -0.67 19.75 -5.10
C THR A 244 -2.07 19.74 -5.72
N ARG A 245 -2.41 20.80 -6.46
CA ARG A 245 -3.67 20.85 -7.22
C ARG A 245 -3.41 20.36 -8.64
N LEU A 246 -3.72 19.11 -8.90
CA LEU A 246 -3.55 18.50 -10.20
C LEU A 246 -4.65 18.90 -11.20
N LYS A 247 -4.27 18.97 -12.47
CA LYS A 247 -5.19 18.96 -13.61
C LYS A 247 -5.39 17.52 -14.09
N PRO A 248 -6.46 17.20 -14.87
CA PRO A 248 -6.73 15.85 -15.35
C PRO A 248 -5.53 15.17 -16.03
N TYR A 249 -4.78 15.87 -16.89
CA TYR A 249 -3.60 15.29 -17.53
C TYR A 249 -2.47 14.94 -16.56
N GLN A 250 -2.35 15.69 -15.45
CA GLN A 250 -1.37 15.41 -14.39
C GLN A 250 -1.81 14.24 -13.54
N GLY A 251 -3.12 14.12 -13.25
CA GLY A 251 -3.70 12.97 -12.58
C GLY A 251 -3.48 11.69 -13.41
N PHE A 252 -3.81 11.73 -14.70
CA PHE A 252 -3.51 10.66 -15.63
C PHE A 252 -2.03 10.24 -15.62
N ALA A 253 -1.12 11.21 -15.69
CA ALA A 253 0.32 10.93 -15.66
C ALA A 253 0.77 10.30 -14.33
N ALA A 254 0.24 10.77 -13.20
CA ALA A 254 0.56 10.24 -11.89
C ALA A 254 0.07 8.80 -11.72
N GLU A 255 -1.17 8.51 -12.08
CA GLU A 255 -1.78 7.19 -11.99
C GLU A 255 -1.14 6.20 -12.97
N THR A 256 -0.89 6.61 -14.21
CA THR A 256 -0.23 5.76 -15.21
C THR A 256 1.19 5.41 -14.78
N GLY A 257 1.99 6.40 -14.38
CA GLY A 257 3.37 6.17 -13.94
C GLY A 257 3.47 5.35 -12.67
N GLY A 258 2.60 5.64 -11.69
CA GLY A 258 2.52 4.86 -10.45
C GLY A 258 2.09 3.42 -10.70
N GLY A 259 1.06 3.22 -11.51
CA GLY A 259 0.55 1.89 -11.86
C GLY A 259 1.57 1.05 -12.64
N LEU A 260 2.29 1.63 -13.60
CA LEU A 260 3.38 0.93 -14.29
C LEU A 260 4.46 0.47 -13.33
N MET A 261 4.88 1.32 -12.41
CA MET A 261 5.88 0.97 -11.42
C MET A 261 5.41 -0.13 -10.47
N LEU A 262 4.15 -0.05 -10.00
CA LEU A 262 3.57 -1.08 -9.15
C LEU A 262 3.39 -2.42 -9.88
N ALA A 263 3.05 -2.41 -11.17
CA ALA A 263 2.98 -3.62 -11.98
C ALA A 263 4.34 -4.33 -12.06
N VAL A 264 5.42 -3.57 -12.28
CA VAL A 264 6.79 -4.12 -12.28
C VAL A 264 7.13 -4.70 -10.91
N PHE A 265 6.82 -4.01 -9.83
CA PHE A 265 7.07 -4.50 -8.47
C PHE A 265 6.28 -5.78 -8.15
N ALA A 266 5.00 -5.84 -8.57
CA ALA A 266 4.17 -7.03 -8.39
C ALA A 266 4.75 -8.25 -9.12
N ILE A 267 5.19 -8.08 -10.37
CA ILE A 267 5.79 -9.15 -11.19
C ILE A 267 7.14 -9.62 -10.59
N LEU A 268 7.96 -8.68 -10.11
CA LEU A 268 9.26 -8.98 -9.52
C LEU A 268 9.18 -9.48 -8.07
N GLY A 269 7.99 -9.54 -7.48
CA GLY A 269 7.78 -9.93 -6.10
C GLY A 269 8.42 -8.97 -5.09
N ILE A 270 8.53 -7.68 -5.43
CA ILE A 270 9.08 -6.65 -4.53
C ILE A 270 7.94 -6.04 -3.72
N PRO A 271 7.92 -6.19 -2.39
CA PRO A 271 6.91 -5.58 -1.54
C PRO A 271 7.11 -4.07 -1.47
N ALA A 272 6.48 -3.34 -2.38
CA ALA A 272 6.61 -1.89 -2.44
C ALA A 272 5.53 -1.17 -1.64
N SER A 273 5.81 0.08 -1.26
CA SER A 273 4.83 1.00 -0.72
C SER A 273 4.08 1.71 -1.84
N THR A 274 2.82 1.38 -1.99
CA THR A 274 1.91 2.01 -2.96
C THR A 274 1.70 3.49 -2.65
N THR A 275 1.63 3.86 -1.36
CA THR A 275 1.54 5.26 -0.91
C THR A 275 2.77 6.07 -1.31
N HIS A 276 3.97 5.50 -1.21
CA HIS A 276 5.21 6.15 -1.65
C HIS A 276 5.21 6.37 -3.16
N ALA A 277 4.82 5.34 -3.92
CA ALA A 277 4.75 5.37 -5.36
C ALA A 277 3.83 6.50 -5.84
N ILE A 278 2.56 6.49 -5.41
CA ILE A 278 1.57 7.50 -5.86
C ILE A 278 1.90 8.90 -5.36
N THR A 279 2.38 9.04 -4.13
CA THR A 279 2.79 10.36 -3.61
C THR A 279 3.95 10.93 -4.41
N GLY A 280 4.94 10.08 -4.75
CA GLY A 280 6.05 10.45 -5.62
C GLY A 280 5.57 10.92 -6.98
N THR A 281 4.68 10.14 -7.64
CA THR A 281 4.14 10.52 -8.96
C THR A 281 3.28 11.78 -8.92
N ILE A 282 2.48 11.99 -7.87
CA ILE A 282 1.71 13.22 -7.65
C ILE A 282 2.65 14.42 -7.52
N MET A 283 3.71 14.32 -6.71
CA MET A 283 4.71 15.38 -6.58
C MET A 283 5.42 15.64 -7.91
N GLY A 284 5.82 14.57 -8.62
CA GLY A 284 6.47 14.67 -9.92
C GLY A 284 5.60 15.33 -10.98
N ALA A 285 4.36 14.88 -11.14
CA ALA A 285 3.41 15.45 -12.09
C ALA A 285 3.06 16.92 -11.77
N GLY A 286 2.99 17.25 -10.48
CA GLY A 286 2.83 18.63 -10.02
C GLY A 286 4.04 19.51 -10.35
N ALA A 287 5.24 19.01 -10.09
CA ALA A 287 6.51 19.72 -10.29
C ALA A 287 6.87 19.90 -11.77
N ALA A 288 6.43 19.00 -12.65
CA ALA A 288 6.67 19.06 -14.10
C ALA A 288 6.26 20.41 -14.72
N ARG A 289 5.22 21.04 -14.20
CA ARG A 289 4.78 22.37 -14.65
C ARG A 289 5.52 23.50 -13.95
N ARG A 290 5.63 23.43 -12.62
CA ARG A 290 6.30 24.40 -11.76
C ARG A 290 6.72 23.74 -10.46
N LYS A 291 7.99 23.80 -10.06
CA LYS A 291 8.48 23.29 -8.77
C LYS A 291 7.68 23.81 -7.56
N ARG A 292 7.23 25.09 -7.64
CA ARG A 292 6.42 25.76 -6.60
C ARG A 292 4.95 25.28 -6.54
N ALA A 293 4.47 24.47 -7.50
CA ALA A 293 3.12 23.94 -7.47
C ALA A 293 2.95 22.86 -6.37
N VAL A 294 4.03 22.22 -5.97
CA VAL A 294 4.08 21.26 -4.88
C VAL A 294 4.26 21.97 -3.54
N ARG A 295 3.42 21.64 -2.57
CA ARG A 295 3.53 22.16 -1.20
C ARG A 295 4.55 21.34 -0.41
N TRP A 296 5.81 21.65 -0.57
CA TRP A 296 6.94 20.93 0.02
C TRP A 296 6.90 20.79 1.55
N LYS A 297 6.21 21.71 2.27
CA LYS A 297 5.97 21.58 3.71
C LYS A 297 5.12 20.35 4.01
N VAL A 298 4.05 20.12 3.24
CA VAL A 298 3.17 18.95 3.37
C VAL A 298 3.94 17.68 2.98
N SER A 299 4.69 17.72 1.88
CA SER A 299 5.51 16.59 1.42
C SER A 299 6.53 16.16 2.49
N ARG A 300 7.19 17.11 3.16
CA ARG A 300 8.10 16.79 4.29
C ARG A 300 7.40 16.13 5.46
N GLN A 301 6.20 16.56 5.81
CA GLN A 301 5.40 15.92 6.87
C GLN A 301 5.03 14.48 6.50
N ILE A 302 4.69 14.23 5.24
CA ILE A 302 4.40 12.89 4.73
C ILE A 302 5.65 12.00 4.80
N ILE A 303 6.80 12.48 4.33
CA ILE A 303 8.07 11.75 4.38
C ILE A 303 8.46 11.43 5.83
N PHE A 304 8.29 12.38 6.75
CA PHE A 304 8.53 12.15 8.17
C PHE A 304 7.62 11.03 8.72
N SER A 305 6.32 11.04 8.36
CA SER A 305 5.40 9.98 8.74
C SER A 305 5.83 8.59 8.21
N TRP A 306 6.44 8.53 7.04
CA TRP A 306 6.99 7.29 6.50
C TRP A 306 8.16 6.74 7.31
N VAL A 307 9.09 7.63 7.71
CA VAL A 307 10.27 7.25 8.49
C VAL A 307 9.89 6.69 9.86
N ILE A 308 8.91 7.31 10.55
CA ILE A 308 8.49 6.87 11.88
C ILE A 308 7.57 5.65 11.85
N THR A 309 7.04 5.25 10.69
CA THR A 309 6.06 4.16 10.59
C THR A 309 6.66 2.81 10.98
N ILE A 310 7.85 2.45 10.46
CA ILE A 310 8.48 1.17 10.80
C ILE A 310 8.81 1.09 12.28
N PRO A 311 9.56 2.03 12.90
CA PRO A 311 9.86 1.96 14.32
C PRO A 311 8.61 2.07 15.21
N GLY A 312 7.62 2.88 14.83
CA GLY A 312 6.37 3.01 15.57
C GLY A 312 5.54 1.72 15.58
N ALA A 313 5.36 1.10 14.41
CA ALA A 313 4.66 -0.18 14.29
C ALA A 313 5.45 -1.33 14.96
N ALA A 314 6.79 -1.33 14.85
CA ALA A 314 7.64 -2.31 15.52
C ALA A 314 7.54 -2.19 17.05
N GLY A 315 7.60 -0.99 17.61
CA GLY A 315 7.42 -0.78 19.05
C GLY A 315 6.07 -1.28 19.56
N LEU A 316 4.98 -1.05 18.82
CA LEU A 316 3.67 -1.61 19.14
C LEU A 316 3.62 -3.12 18.96
N GLY A 317 4.25 -3.68 17.91
CA GLY A 317 4.36 -5.12 17.70
C GLY A 317 5.09 -5.82 18.86
N ILE A 318 6.20 -5.24 19.34
CA ILE A 318 6.91 -5.69 20.55
C ILE A 318 5.97 -5.69 21.75
N ALA A 319 5.30 -4.55 22.00
CA ALA A 319 4.43 -4.40 23.16
C ALA A 319 3.27 -5.41 23.16
N PHE A 320 2.57 -5.57 22.03
CA PHE A 320 1.48 -6.55 21.92
C PHE A 320 1.96 -7.99 22.04
N THR A 321 3.14 -8.32 21.51
CA THR A 321 3.72 -9.66 21.64
C THR A 321 4.02 -9.98 23.10
N TYR A 322 4.61 -9.05 23.86
CA TYR A 322 4.83 -9.25 25.30
C TYR A 322 3.50 -9.38 26.06
N ILE A 323 2.49 -8.56 25.75
CA ILE A 323 1.18 -8.68 26.37
C ILE A 323 0.59 -10.07 26.13
N ILE A 324 0.63 -10.58 24.90
CA ILE A 324 0.11 -11.91 24.57
C ILE A 324 0.86 -12.99 25.34
N HIS A 325 2.19 -12.90 25.46
CA HIS A 325 3.00 -13.86 26.21
C HIS A 325 2.68 -13.92 27.71
N LEU A 326 2.00 -12.90 28.26
CA LEU A 326 1.52 -12.96 29.67
C LEU A 326 0.31 -13.90 29.86
N PHE A 327 -0.36 -14.27 28.78
CA PHE A 327 -1.59 -15.07 28.80
C PHE A 327 -1.44 -16.46 28.16
N VAL A 328 -0.30 -16.73 27.59
CA VAL A 328 0.06 -18.00 26.89
C VAL A 328 1.29 -18.62 27.53
#